data_178960a86ef6096fd3ad49c08617879f
#
_entry.id   178960a86ef6096fd3ad49c08617879f
#
_cell.length_a   1.000
_cell.length_b   1.000
_cell.length_c   1.000
_cell.angle_alpha   90.00
_cell.angle_beta   90.00
_cell.angle_gamma   90.00
#
_symmetry.space_group_name_H-M   'P 1'
#
loop_
_entity.id
_entity.type
_entity.pdbx_description
1 polymer ?
#
loop_
_entity_poly.entity_id
_entity_poly.type
_entity_poly.pdbx_seq_one_letter_code
_entity_poly.pdbx_strand_id
1 'polypeptide(L)'
;AVSTENWRQWWQKRRITVNGGEAHDQQALDYALYHLRIMTPAHDERSSIAAKGLTGEGYKGHVFWDTEVFLLPFHLFSDPTVARSLLRYRWHNLPGAQEKARRNGWQGALFPLESARSGEEETPEFAAINIRTGLRQKVASAQAEHHLVADIAWAVIQYWQTTGDESFIAHEGMALLLETAKFWISRAVRVNDRLEIHDVIGPDEYTEHVNNNAFTSYMAYYLSLIHI
;
A
#
# COMPACT_ATOMS: atom_id res chain seq x y z
N ALA A 1 -3.62 -10.24 -33.37
CA ALA A 1 -3.11 -11.61 -33.20
C ALA A 1 -2.36 -11.80 -31.88
N VAL A 2 -1.23 -11.11 -31.62
CA VAL A 2 -0.44 -11.30 -30.37
C VAL A 2 -1.23 -10.89 -29.14
N SER A 3 -1.90 -9.74 -29.16
CA SER A 3 -2.72 -9.26 -28.02
C SER A 3 -3.85 -10.22 -27.66
N THR A 4 -4.55 -10.75 -28.66
CA THR A 4 -5.65 -11.72 -28.46
C THR A 4 -5.15 -13.00 -27.79
N GLU A 5 -3.98 -13.48 -28.20
CA GLU A 5 -3.37 -14.69 -27.63
C GLU A 5 -2.94 -14.46 -26.17
N ASN A 6 -2.31 -13.32 -25.88
CA ASN A 6 -1.92 -12.96 -24.51
C ASN A 6 -3.14 -12.88 -23.57
N TRP A 7 -4.24 -12.27 -24.03
CA TRP A 7 -5.48 -12.23 -23.25
C TRP A 7 -6.10 -13.60 -23.05
N ARG A 8 -6.12 -14.46 -24.09
CA ARG A 8 -6.64 -15.83 -23.97
C ARG A 8 -5.85 -16.62 -22.92
N GLN A 9 -4.53 -16.58 -22.97
CA GLN A 9 -3.66 -17.28 -22.00
C GLN A 9 -3.85 -16.74 -20.59
N TRP A 10 -4.01 -15.42 -20.45
CA TRP A 10 -4.23 -14.80 -19.15
C TRP A 10 -5.58 -15.27 -18.55
N TRP A 11 -6.65 -15.23 -19.33
CA TRP A 11 -7.98 -15.69 -18.91
C TRP A 11 -8.01 -17.19 -18.57
N GLN A 12 -7.38 -18.03 -19.36
CA GLN A 12 -7.30 -19.47 -19.07
C GLN A 12 -6.68 -19.78 -17.71
N LYS A 13 -5.73 -18.99 -17.27
CA LYS A 13 -5.01 -19.21 -16.00
C LYS A 13 -5.69 -18.55 -14.79
N ARG A 14 -6.48 -17.51 -15.00
CA ARG A 14 -6.89 -16.62 -13.88
C ARG A 14 -8.38 -16.37 -13.79
N ARG A 15 -9.15 -16.87 -14.73
CA ARG A 15 -10.60 -16.72 -14.65
C ARG A 15 -11.17 -17.54 -13.52
N ILE A 16 -11.97 -16.89 -12.68
CA ILE A 16 -12.73 -17.52 -11.61
C ILE A 16 -14.14 -17.74 -12.13
N THR A 17 -14.67 -18.95 -12.00
CA THR A 17 -16.01 -19.30 -12.45
C THR A 17 -16.97 -19.38 -11.28
N VAL A 18 -18.09 -18.66 -11.36
CA VAL A 18 -19.17 -18.73 -10.38
C VAL A 18 -20.13 -19.84 -10.78
N ASN A 19 -20.27 -20.85 -9.93
CA ASN A 19 -21.24 -21.95 -10.14
C ASN A 19 -22.49 -21.69 -9.31
N GLY A 20 -23.67 -21.75 -9.95
CA GLY A 20 -24.95 -21.55 -9.28
C GLY A 20 -25.38 -20.10 -9.06
N GLY A 21 -24.60 -19.12 -9.58
CA GLY A 21 -24.98 -17.72 -9.63
C GLY A 21 -25.75 -17.34 -10.89
N GLU A 22 -26.17 -16.08 -10.97
CA GLU A 22 -26.75 -15.52 -12.20
C GLU A 22 -25.68 -15.16 -13.23
N ALA A 23 -26.04 -14.99 -14.49
CA ALA A 23 -25.13 -14.57 -15.56
C ALA A 23 -24.48 -13.21 -15.25
N HIS A 24 -25.17 -12.33 -14.55
CA HIS A 24 -24.68 -11.05 -14.10
C HIS A 24 -23.50 -11.18 -13.10
N ASP A 25 -23.53 -12.15 -12.21
CA ASP A 25 -22.47 -12.37 -11.21
C ASP A 25 -21.14 -12.71 -11.90
N GLN A 26 -21.21 -13.61 -12.89
CA GLN A 26 -20.02 -13.94 -13.68
C GLN A 26 -19.50 -12.73 -14.47
N GLN A 27 -20.40 -11.94 -15.05
CA GLN A 27 -20.03 -10.75 -15.81
C GLN A 27 -19.35 -9.70 -14.90
N ALA A 28 -19.90 -9.47 -13.70
CA ALA A 28 -19.32 -8.53 -12.73
C ALA A 28 -17.91 -8.97 -12.30
N LEU A 29 -17.73 -10.28 -12.05
CA LEU A 29 -16.42 -10.82 -11.69
C LEU A 29 -15.42 -10.72 -12.85
N ASP A 30 -15.81 -11.11 -14.07
CA ASP A 30 -14.94 -10.98 -15.24
C ASP A 30 -14.56 -9.52 -15.51
N TYR A 31 -15.47 -8.57 -15.30
CA TYR A 31 -15.20 -7.13 -15.38
C TYR A 31 -14.19 -6.67 -14.34
N ALA A 32 -14.34 -7.07 -13.10
CA ALA A 32 -13.39 -6.73 -12.03
C ALA A 32 -11.99 -7.31 -12.33
N LEU A 33 -11.90 -8.56 -12.73
CA LEU A 33 -10.64 -9.22 -13.11
C LEU A 33 -9.96 -8.52 -14.30
N TYR A 34 -10.76 -8.11 -15.30
CA TYR A 34 -10.25 -7.34 -16.43
C TYR A 34 -9.61 -6.02 -15.97
N HIS A 35 -10.30 -5.27 -15.10
CA HIS A 35 -9.78 -4.01 -14.59
C HIS A 35 -8.55 -4.19 -13.72
N LEU A 36 -8.50 -5.19 -12.85
CA LEU A 36 -7.29 -5.53 -12.10
C LEU A 36 -6.10 -5.79 -13.03
N ARG A 37 -6.33 -6.48 -14.15
CA ARG A 37 -5.28 -6.76 -15.12
C ARG A 37 -4.77 -5.52 -15.83
N ILE A 38 -5.66 -4.65 -16.32
CA ILE A 38 -5.26 -3.49 -17.11
C ILE A 38 -4.64 -2.38 -16.28
N MET A 39 -4.99 -2.27 -14.98
CA MET A 39 -4.43 -1.26 -14.08
C MET A 39 -3.06 -1.64 -13.50
N THR A 40 -2.65 -2.92 -13.63
CA THR A 40 -1.44 -3.43 -13.02
C THR A 40 -0.24 -3.33 -13.95
N PRO A 41 0.80 -2.55 -13.60
CA PRO A 41 2.02 -2.42 -14.39
C PRO A 41 2.97 -3.61 -14.17
N ALA A 42 2.54 -4.82 -14.53
CA ALA A 42 3.24 -6.07 -14.26
C ALA A 42 4.66 -6.20 -14.87
N HIS A 43 5.01 -5.29 -15.76
CA HIS A 43 6.28 -5.29 -16.51
C HIS A 43 7.31 -4.27 -15.99
N ASP A 44 6.93 -3.47 -14.99
CA ASP A 44 7.79 -2.41 -14.46
C ASP A 44 7.69 -2.33 -12.93
N GLU A 45 8.72 -2.80 -12.26
CA GLU A 45 8.83 -2.81 -10.79
C GLU A 45 9.04 -1.43 -10.16
N ARG A 46 9.20 -0.38 -10.97
CA ARG A 46 9.26 1.02 -10.54
C ARG A 46 7.92 1.71 -10.60
N SER A 47 6.89 0.99 -11.00
CA SER A 47 5.51 1.43 -11.07
C SER A 47 4.63 0.51 -10.23
N SER A 48 3.52 1.04 -9.71
CA SER A 48 2.52 0.28 -8.97
C SER A 48 1.12 0.64 -9.40
N ILE A 49 0.10 0.11 -8.73
CA ILE A 49 -1.29 0.31 -9.10
C ILE A 49 -1.74 1.67 -8.55
N ALA A 50 -2.12 2.58 -9.43
CA ALA A 50 -2.63 3.88 -9.06
C ALA A 50 -4.08 3.79 -8.56
N ALA A 51 -4.48 4.70 -7.67
CA ALA A 51 -5.80 4.72 -7.04
C ALA A 51 -6.98 4.74 -8.04
N LYS A 52 -6.79 5.37 -9.21
CA LYS A 52 -7.77 5.42 -10.31
C LYS A 52 -7.36 4.59 -11.54
N GLY A 53 -6.39 3.68 -11.38
CA GLY A 53 -5.82 2.92 -12.50
C GLY A 53 -5.03 3.80 -13.48
N LEU A 54 -4.72 3.23 -14.66
CA LEU A 54 -3.86 3.91 -15.64
C LEU A 54 -4.59 4.99 -16.44
N THR A 55 -5.90 4.98 -16.50
CA THR A 55 -6.71 5.86 -17.36
C THR A 55 -7.48 6.92 -16.60
N GLY A 56 -7.48 6.86 -15.26
CA GLY A 56 -8.15 7.84 -14.43
C GLY A 56 -7.28 9.05 -14.15
N GLU A 57 -7.86 10.26 -14.23
CA GLU A 57 -7.13 11.50 -13.94
C GLU A 57 -7.05 11.83 -12.44
N GLY A 58 -7.90 11.19 -11.63
CA GLY A 58 -7.90 11.40 -10.18
C GLY A 58 -6.60 10.92 -9.55
N TYR A 59 -6.15 11.63 -8.53
CA TYR A 59 -4.91 11.38 -7.79
C TYR A 59 -3.63 11.34 -8.65
N LYS A 60 -3.66 11.85 -9.88
CA LYS A 60 -2.49 12.02 -10.76
C LYS A 60 -1.67 10.75 -11.01
N GLY A 61 -2.27 9.59 -10.83
CA GLY A 61 -1.56 8.30 -10.93
C GLY A 61 -0.79 7.91 -9.68
N HIS A 62 -0.99 8.58 -8.56
CA HIS A 62 -0.33 8.26 -7.29
C HIS A 62 -0.81 6.93 -6.72
N VAL A 63 0.08 6.29 -5.98
CA VAL A 63 -0.09 4.96 -5.35
C VAL A 63 -0.32 5.13 -3.86
N PHE A 64 -1.30 4.42 -3.35
CA PHE A 64 -1.72 4.43 -1.95
C PHE A 64 -1.52 3.04 -1.32
N TRP A 65 -1.88 2.89 -0.05
CA TRP A 65 -1.82 1.64 0.70
C TRP A 65 -2.84 0.57 0.23
N ASP A 66 -3.81 0.98 -0.58
CA ASP A 66 -4.79 0.08 -1.23
C ASP A 66 -4.10 -1.07 -1.97
N THR A 67 -2.96 -0.78 -2.58
CA THR A 67 -2.20 -1.80 -3.32
C THR A 67 -1.79 -2.94 -2.40
N GLU A 68 -1.25 -2.65 -1.23
CA GLU A 68 -0.71 -3.64 -0.31
C GLU A 68 -1.82 -4.46 0.35
N VAL A 69 -2.91 -3.82 0.78
CA VAL A 69 -3.94 -4.47 1.59
C VAL A 69 -5.03 -5.10 0.74
N PHE A 70 -5.46 -4.44 -0.34
CA PHE A 70 -6.64 -4.88 -1.12
C PHE A 70 -6.29 -5.52 -2.47
N LEU A 71 -5.26 -5.07 -3.16
CA LEU A 71 -4.95 -5.51 -4.53
C LEU A 71 -3.88 -6.60 -4.56
N LEU A 72 -2.86 -6.49 -3.72
CA LEU A 72 -1.76 -7.46 -3.65
C LEU A 72 -2.24 -8.90 -3.39
N PRO A 73 -3.22 -9.17 -2.50
CA PRO A 73 -3.70 -10.53 -2.27
C PRO A 73 -4.19 -11.23 -3.54
N PHE A 74 -4.87 -10.53 -4.45
CA PHE A 74 -5.24 -11.11 -5.73
C PHE A 74 -4.03 -11.56 -6.54
N HIS A 75 -3.02 -10.69 -6.65
CA HIS A 75 -1.80 -11.02 -7.38
C HIS A 75 -0.97 -12.09 -6.67
N LEU A 76 -0.93 -12.07 -5.36
CA LEU A 76 -0.21 -13.04 -4.56
C LEU A 76 -0.66 -14.48 -4.85
N PHE A 77 -1.97 -14.70 -4.97
CA PHE A 77 -2.53 -16.02 -5.24
C PHE A 77 -2.71 -16.36 -6.73
N SER A 78 -2.70 -15.37 -7.63
CA SER A 78 -2.88 -15.58 -9.07
C SER A 78 -1.57 -15.47 -9.88
N ASP A 79 -0.64 -14.63 -9.47
CA ASP A 79 0.64 -14.40 -10.14
C ASP A 79 1.66 -13.77 -9.16
N PRO A 80 2.35 -14.58 -8.33
CA PRO A 80 3.29 -14.09 -7.33
C PRO A 80 4.43 -13.23 -7.91
N THR A 81 4.75 -13.37 -9.21
CA THR A 81 5.77 -12.53 -9.85
C THR A 81 5.32 -11.08 -9.96
N VAL A 82 4.03 -10.86 -10.19
CA VAL A 82 3.41 -9.53 -10.16
C VAL A 82 3.40 -8.96 -8.74
N ALA A 83 3.02 -9.78 -7.76
CA ALA A 83 3.05 -9.36 -6.35
C ALA A 83 4.47 -8.91 -5.92
N ARG A 84 5.50 -9.67 -6.32
CA ARG A 84 6.91 -9.28 -6.11
C ARG A 84 7.24 -7.93 -6.75
N SER A 85 6.80 -7.70 -7.98
CA SER A 85 7.04 -6.44 -8.68
C SER A 85 6.41 -5.25 -7.95
N LEU A 86 5.19 -5.41 -7.43
CA LEU A 86 4.50 -4.38 -6.63
C LEU A 86 5.24 -4.08 -5.31
N LEU A 87 5.78 -5.09 -4.64
CA LEU A 87 6.59 -4.89 -3.43
C LEU A 87 7.94 -4.25 -3.73
N ARG A 88 8.55 -4.54 -4.89
CA ARG A 88 9.78 -3.88 -5.35
C ARG A 88 9.57 -2.39 -5.60
N TYR A 89 8.40 -1.97 -6.01
CA TYR A 89 8.07 -0.54 -6.05
C TYR A 89 8.30 0.13 -4.69
N ARG A 90 7.85 -0.48 -3.59
CA ARG A 90 8.09 0.05 -2.24
C ARG A 90 9.58 0.02 -1.86
N TRP A 91 10.30 -1.03 -2.27
CA TRP A 91 11.74 -1.09 -2.05
C TRP A 91 12.49 0.00 -2.82
N HIS A 92 12.13 0.29 -4.06
CA HIS A 92 12.70 1.40 -4.82
C HIS A 92 12.40 2.77 -4.18
N ASN A 93 11.27 2.90 -3.50
CA ASN A 93 10.84 4.12 -2.82
C ASN A 93 11.40 4.24 -1.37
N LEU A 94 12.12 3.25 -0.87
CA LEU A 94 12.65 3.24 0.49
C LEU A 94 13.52 4.46 0.82
N PRO A 95 14.43 4.93 -0.05
CA PRO A 95 15.22 6.14 0.25
C PRO A 95 14.35 7.39 0.47
N GLY A 96 13.30 7.59 -0.30
CA GLY A 96 12.35 8.70 -0.12
C GLY A 96 11.60 8.60 1.22
N ALA A 97 11.18 7.39 1.60
CA ALA A 97 10.51 7.13 2.87
C ALA A 97 11.44 7.36 4.07
N GLN A 98 12.72 7.00 3.97
CA GLN A 98 13.73 7.30 4.99
C GLN A 98 13.94 8.80 5.15
N GLU A 99 14.03 9.53 4.05
CA GLU A 99 14.17 10.99 4.08
C GLU A 99 12.93 11.66 4.68
N LYS A 100 11.72 11.18 4.36
CA LYS A 100 10.48 11.66 4.99
C LYS A 100 10.49 11.42 6.50
N ALA A 101 10.89 10.24 6.98
CA ALA A 101 11.03 9.96 8.41
C ALA A 101 11.99 10.93 9.07
N ARG A 102 13.19 11.13 8.50
CA ARG A 102 14.23 12.04 9.00
C ARG A 102 13.74 13.48 9.09
N ARG A 103 13.05 14.00 8.06
CA ARG A 103 12.47 15.36 8.06
C ARG A 103 11.43 15.54 9.17
N ASN A 104 10.74 14.49 9.56
CA ASN A 104 9.75 14.50 10.63
C ASN A 104 10.32 14.16 12.02
N GLY A 105 11.65 13.98 12.14
CA GLY A 105 12.33 13.71 13.41
C GLY A 105 12.27 12.24 13.86
N TRP A 106 11.91 11.31 12.95
CA TRP A 106 11.87 9.88 13.21
C TRP A 106 12.99 9.12 12.50
N GLN A 107 13.22 7.90 12.95
CA GLN A 107 14.16 6.96 12.35
C GLN A 107 13.41 6.00 11.38
N GLY A 108 14.18 5.25 10.61
CA GLY A 108 13.63 4.25 9.70
C GLY A 108 12.92 4.86 8.50
N ALA A 109 11.84 4.25 8.05
CA ALA A 109 11.11 4.66 6.85
C ALA A 109 9.65 5.00 7.16
N LEU A 110 9.26 6.24 6.87
CA LEU A 110 7.88 6.71 6.83
C LEU A 110 7.46 6.82 5.37
N PHE A 111 6.79 5.80 4.85
CA PHE A 111 6.29 5.85 3.49
C PHE A 111 5.27 6.96 3.31
N PRO A 112 5.20 7.60 2.13
CA PRO A 112 4.21 8.64 1.84
C PRO A 112 2.81 8.04 1.69
N LEU A 113 1.79 8.79 2.03
CA LEU A 113 0.39 8.42 1.78
C LEU A 113 0.15 8.33 0.27
N GLU A 114 0.43 9.41 -0.46
CA GLU A 114 0.46 9.41 -1.91
C GLU A 114 1.89 9.29 -2.40
N SER A 115 2.24 8.19 -3.03
CA SER A 115 3.58 7.96 -3.56
C SER A 115 3.62 7.99 -5.08
N ALA A 116 4.74 8.46 -5.61
CA ALA A 116 5.10 8.40 -7.01
C ALA A 116 6.52 7.82 -7.16
N ARG A 117 7.21 8.16 -8.23
CA ARG A 117 8.51 7.58 -8.59
C ARG A 117 9.62 7.82 -7.58
N SER A 118 9.61 8.97 -6.91
CA SER A 118 10.67 9.37 -5.96
C SER A 118 10.56 8.71 -4.58
N GLY A 119 9.36 8.23 -4.22
CA GLY A 119 9.05 7.80 -2.87
C GLY A 119 8.89 8.96 -1.88
N GLU A 120 8.89 10.20 -2.35
CA GLU A 120 8.54 11.38 -1.56
C GLU A 120 7.03 11.53 -1.43
N GLU A 121 6.58 12.38 -0.48
CA GLU A 121 5.17 12.66 -0.25
C GLU A 121 4.59 13.55 -1.36
N GLU A 122 3.56 13.07 -2.03
CA GLU A 122 2.88 13.76 -3.11
C GLU A 122 1.47 14.24 -2.71
N THR A 123 1.02 13.94 -1.50
CA THR A 123 -0.26 14.43 -0.98
C THR A 123 -0.26 15.94 -0.94
N PRO A 124 -1.25 16.60 -1.54
CA PRO A 124 -1.33 18.06 -1.53
C PRO A 124 -1.55 18.58 -0.10
N GLU A 125 -0.88 19.67 0.27
CA GLU A 125 -1.02 20.30 1.58
C GLU A 125 -2.46 20.78 1.85
N PHE A 126 -3.17 21.16 0.80
CA PHE A 126 -4.53 21.67 0.89
C PHE A 126 -5.45 20.95 -0.10
N ALA A 127 -6.64 20.60 0.36
CA ALA A 127 -7.72 20.11 -0.47
C ALA A 127 -8.16 21.15 -1.53
N ALA A 128 -8.96 20.73 -2.49
CA ALA A 128 -9.58 21.63 -3.45
C ALA A 128 -10.39 22.73 -2.75
N ILE A 129 -10.53 23.87 -3.41
CA ILE A 129 -11.34 24.96 -2.89
C ILE A 129 -12.79 24.48 -2.72
N ASN A 130 -13.32 24.61 -1.52
CA ASN A 130 -14.74 24.37 -1.28
C ASN A 130 -15.56 25.45 -1.99
N ILE A 131 -16.30 25.05 -3.01
CA ILE A 131 -17.06 25.98 -3.88
C ILE A 131 -18.14 26.78 -3.14
N ARG A 132 -18.60 26.33 -1.98
CA ARG A 132 -19.62 27.04 -1.17
C ARG A 132 -19.00 28.09 -0.27
N THR A 133 -17.84 27.81 0.31
CA THR A 133 -17.22 28.69 1.29
C THR A 133 -16.05 29.50 0.73
N GLY A 134 -15.50 29.13 -0.42
CA GLY A 134 -14.29 29.71 -0.99
C GLY A 134 -13.01 29.37 -0.23
N LEU A 135 -13.09 28.52 0.79
CA LEU A 135 -11.96 28.16 1.66
C LEU A 135 -11.30 26.85 1.22
N ARG A 136 -10.02 26.70 1.52
CA ARG A 136 -9.28 25.44 1.44
C ARG A 136 -9.15 24.85 2.83
N GLN A 137 -9.31 23.52 2.92
CA GLN A 137 -9.02 22.78 4.13
C GLN A 137 -7.59 22.20 4.02
N LYS A 138 -6.85 22.26 5.12
CA LYS A 138 -5.55 21.61 5.21
C LYS A 138 -5.75 20.08 5.26
N VAL A 139 -4.91 19.34 4.51
CA VAL A 139 -4.96 17.87 4.49
C VAL A 139 -4.01 17.35 5.57
N ALA A 140 -4.56 16.62 6.55
CA ALA A 140 -3.77 16.06 7.65
C ALA A 140 -3.18 14.68 7.33
N SER A 141 -3.74 13.96 6.36
CA SER A 141 -3.43 12.55 6.06
C SER A 141 -1.95 12.32 5.77
N ALA A 142 -1.29 13.20 5.01
CA ALA A 142 0.14 13.10 4.71
C ALA A 142 1.04 13.04 5.96
N GLN A 143 0.58 13.63 7.07
CA GLN A 143 1.35 13.77 8.30
C GLN A 143 0.91 12.81 9.41
N ALA A 144 -0.29 12.27 9.33
CA ALA A 144 -0.90 11.52 10.42
C ALA A 144 -1.35 10.09 10.05
N GLU A 145 -1.50 9.76 8.78
CA GLU A 145 -1.90 8.43 8.32
C GLU A 145 -0.70 7.49 8.22
N HIS A 146 -0.27 6.98 9.36
CA HIS A 146 0.98 6.22 9.48
C HIS A 146 0.81 4.71 9.39
N HIS A 147 -0.41 4.17 9.51
CA HIS A 147 -0.64 2.72 9.48
C HIS A 147 -0.12 2.06 8.20
N LEU A 148 -0.11 2.80 7.08
CA LEU A 148 0.40 2.30 5.80
C LEU A 148 1.85 1.77 5.87
N VAL A 149 2.65 2.27 6.82
CA VAL A 149 4.03 1.77 7.05
C VAL A 149 4.01 0.31 7.50
N ALA A 150 3.08 -0.03 8.40
CA ALA A 150 2.93 -1.41 8.86
C ALA A 150 2.17 -2.27 7.84
N ASP A 151 1.28 -1.70 7.04
CA ASP A 151 0.57 -2.38 5.96
C ASP A 151 1.54 -2.87 4.87
N ILE A 152 2.55 -2.06 4.54
CA ILE A 152 3.63 -2.45 3.62
C ILE A 152 4.44 -3.62 4.20
N ALA A 153 4.81 -3.55 5.47
CA ALA A 153 5.54 -4.63 6.13
C ALA A 153 4.71 -5.92 6.20
N TRP A 154 3.42 -5.80 6.50
CA TRP A 154 2.49 -6.93 6.48
C TRP A 154 2.44 -7.57 5.08
N ALA A 155 2.36 -6.79 4.03
CA ALA A 155 2.35 -7.28 2.65
C ALA A 155 3.63 -8.05 2.28
N VAL A 156 4.80 -7.57 2.72
CA VAL A 156 6.09 -8.28 2.56
C VAL A 156 6.04 -9.65 3.23
N ILE A 157 5.49 -9.73 4.45
CA ILE A 157 5.39 -10.98 5.20
C ILE A 157 4.40 -11.94 4.54
N GLN A 158 3.24 -11.45 4.12
CA GLN A 158 2.25 -12.27 3.40
C GLN A 158 2.85 -12.86 2.12
N TYR A 159 3.63 -12.07 1.39
CA TYR A 159 4.33 -12.55 0.20
C TYR A 159 5.31 -13.68 0.55
N TRP A 160 6.16 -13.47 1.54
CA TRP A 160 7.14 -14.47 1.95
C TRP A 160 6.48 -15.75 2.46
N GLN A 161 5.50 -15.64 3.35
CA GLN A 161 4.79 -16.79 3.90
C GLN A 161 4.07 -17.62 2.82
N THR A 162 3.59 -16.96 1.77
CA THR A 162 2.86 -17.64 0.70
C THR A 162 3.81 -18.26 -0.34
N THR A 163 4.93 -17.61 -0.64
CA THR A 163 5.82 -18.00 -1.75
C THR A 163 7.07 -18.74 -1.32
N GLY A 164 7.55 -18.52 -0.08
CA GLY A 164 8.86 -18.98 0.37
C GLY A 164 10.03 -18.35 -0.39
N ASP A 165 9.86 -17.17 -1.00
CA ASP A 165 10.89 -16.48 -1.78
C ASP A 165 11.99 -15.90 -0.88
N GLU A 166 12.91 -16.76 -0.45
CA GLU A 166 14.08 -16.40 0.36
C GLU A 166 14.97 -15.35 -0.31
N SER A 167 15.03 -15.37 -1.64
CA SER A 167 15.84 -14.41 -2.40
C SER A 167 15.29 -13.00 -2.25
N PHE A 168 13.98 -12.82 -2.37
CA PHE A 168 13.33 -11.53 -2.16
C PHE A 168 13.50 -11.05 -0.72
N ILE A 169 13.27 -11.92 0.26
CA ILE A 169 13.41 -11.54 1.67
C ILE A 169 14.83 -11.10 1.98
N ALA A 170 15.85 -11.84 1.53
CA ALA A 170 17.24 -11.53 1.84
C ALA A 170 17.72 -10.18 1.23
N HIS A 171 17.25 -9.82 0.05
CA HIS A 171 17.79 -8.67 -0.69
C HIS A 171 16.92 -7.41 -0.59
N GLU A 172 15.58 -7.55 -0.57
CA GLU A 172 14.66 -6.43 -0.60
C GLU A 172 13.74 -6.38 0.64
N GLY A 173 13.12 -7.52 0.97
CA GLY A 173 12.10 -7.60 2.01
C GLY A 173 12.63 -7.27 3.41
N MET A 174 13.82 -7.75 3.76
CA MET A 174 14.43 -7.48 5.07
C MET A 174 14.71 -6.00 5.27
N ALA A 175 15.15 -5.28 4.23
CA ALA A 175 15.35 -3.83 4.31
C ALA A 175 14.03 -3.10 4.59
N LEU A 176 12.95 -3.47 3.91
CA LEU A 176 11.62 -2.92 4.16
C LEU A 176 11.17 -3.19 5.60
N LEU A 177 11.28 -4.43 6.08
CA LEU A 177 10.87 -4.82 7.42
C LEU A 177 11.67 -4.09 8.51
N LEU A 178 12.98 -4.01 8.37
CA LEU A 178 13.83 -3.35 9.37
C LEU A 178 13.58 -1.84 9.43
N GLU A 179 13.46 -1.19 8.29
CA GLU A 179 13.28 0.27 8.27
C GLU A 179 11.88 0.68 8.71
N THR A 180 10.85 -0.10 8.41
CA THR A 180 9.50 0.13 8.94
C THR A 180 9.44 -0.14 10.45
N ALA A 181 10.13 -1.14 10.96
CA ALA A 181 10.22 -1.39 12.41
C ALA A 181 10.94 -0.26 13.15
N LYS A 182 12.06 0.25 12.62
CA LYS A 182 12.76 1.41 13.18
C LYS A 182 11.85 2.64 13.27
N PHE A 183 11.02 2.85 12.24
CA PHE A 183 10.03 3.94 12.28
C PHE A 183 9.10 3.79 13.49
N TRP A 184 8.46 2.64 13.68
CA TRP A 184 7.53 2.43 14.78
C TRP A 184 8.18 2.55 16.16
N ILE A 185 9.42 2.04 16.32
CA ILE A 185 10.18 2.19 17.56
C ILE A 185 10.42 3.66 17.88
N SER A 186 10.77 4.47 16.88
CA SER A 186 11.03 5.91 17.08
C SER A 186 9.73 6.74 17.18
N ARG A 187 8.63 6.24 16.63
CA ARG A 187 7.33 6.93 16.60
C ARG A 187 6.52 6.74 17.88
N ALA A 188 6.66 5.58 18.51
CA ALA A 188 5.94 5.26 19.73
C ALA A 188 6.46 6.09 20.91
N VAL A 189 5.56 6.53 21.76
CA VAL A 189 5.85 7.32 22.96
C VAL A 189 5.63 6.45 24.20
N ARG A 190 6.58 6.44 25.13
CA ARG A 190 6.38 5.75 26.41
C ARG A 190 5.60 6.63 27.38
N VAL A 191 4.43 6.17 27.76
CA VAL A 191 3.58 6.80 28.77
C VAL A 191 3.41 5.82 29.91
N ASN A 192 4.02 6.13 31.06
CA ASN A 192 4.16 5.17 32.18
C ASN A 192 4.82 3.87 31.68
N ASP A 193 4.13 2.73 31.85
CA ASP A 193 4.62 1.40 31.42
C ASP A 193 4.05 0.94 30.08
N ARG A 194 3.48 1.85 29.28
CA ARG A 194 2.88 1.52 27.97
C ARG A 194 3.59 2.27 26.85
N LEU A 195 3.60 1.65 25.67
CA LEU A 195 3.90 2.33 24.42
C LEU A 195 2.59 2.81 23.80
N GLU A 196 2.54 4.06 23.43
CA GLU A 196 1.37 4.70 22.83
C GLU A 196 1.72 5.35 21.49
N ILE A 197 0.76 5.43 20.60
CA ILE A 197 0.87 6.09 19.29
C ILE A 197 -0.19 7.19 19.28
N HIS A 198 0.27 8.42 19.28
CA HIS A 198 -0.59 9.59 19.36
C HIS A 198 -0.71 10.32 18.04
N ASP A 199 -1.81 11.09 17.88
CA ASP A 199 -2.00 12.01 16.77
C ASP A 199 -1.85 11.32 15.40
N VAL A 200 -2.72 10.35 15.14
CA VAL A 200 -2.77 9.60 13.89
C VAL A 200 -4.16 9.62 13.27
N ILE A 201 -4.20 9.30 11.99
CA ILE A 201 -5.40 8.95 11.24
C ILE A 201 -5.34 7.45 10.99
N GLY A 202 -6.42 6.74 11.31
CA GLY A 202 -6.57 5.33 10.99
C GLY A 202 -7.20 5.12 9.60
N PRO A 203 -7.62 3.88 9.28
CA PRO A 203 -8.31 3.57 8.01
C PRO A 203 -9.64 4.31 7.83
N ASP A 204 -10.25 4.80 8.90
CA ASP A 204 -11.33 5.78 8.84
C ASP A 204 -10.72 7.18 8.76
N GLU A 205 -10.53 7.66 7.56
CA GLU A 205 -9.89 8.95 7.26
C GLU A 205 -10.73 10.17 7.73
N TYR A 206 -12.02 9.98 8.03
CA TYR A 206 -12.87 11.05 8.59
C TYR A 206 -12.58 11.33 10.06
N THR A 207 -11.90 10.41 10.74
CA THR A 207 -11.57 10.55 12.16
C THR A 207 -10.08 10.91 12.31
N GLU A 208 -9.80 12.21 12.23
CA GLU A 208 -8.46 12.77 12.31
C GLU A 208 -7.99 12.92 13.77
N HIS A 209 -6.66 12.94 13.99
CA HIS A 209 -6.00 13.29 15.26
C HIS A 209 -6.40 12.39 16.46
N VAL A 210 -6.45 11.07 16.25
CA VAL A 210 -6.77 10.11 17.32
C VAL A 210 -5.50 9.57 17.98
N ASN A 211 -5.61 9.26 19.26
CA ASN A 211 -4.56 8.56 20.01
C ASN A 211 -4.89 7.07 20.11
N ASN A 212 -3.87 6.23 19.96
CA ASN A 212 -3.98 4.78 20.13
C ASN A 212 -5.08 4.16 19.24
N ASN A 213 -5.15 4.60 17.97
CA ASN A 213 -6.04 3.98 16.99
C ASN A 213 -5.82 2.47 16.97
N ALA A 214 -6.90 1.69 17.09
CA ALA A 214 -6.83 0.25 17.25
C ALA A 214 -6.14 -0.46 16.07
N PHE A 215 -6.48 -0.07 14.83
CA PHE A 215 -5.86 -0.66 13.63
C PHE A 215 -4.37 -0.33 13.56
N THR A 216 -4.01 0.95 13.68
CA THR A 216 -2.61 1.41 13.66
C THR A 216 -1.79 0.72 14.74
N SER A 217 -2.30 0.64 15.98
CA SER A 217 -1.61 0.00 17.09
C SER A 217 -1.45 -1.50 16.88
N TYR A 218 -2.48 -2.18 16.36
CA TYR A 218 -2.42 -3.61 16.07
C TYR A 218 -1.41 -3.93 14.96
N MET A 219 -1.40 -3.16 13.88
CA MET A 219 -0.46 -3.38 12.77
C MET A 219 0.99 -3.11 13.19
N ALA A 220 1.24 -2.07 13.99
CA ALA A 220 2.56 -1.80 14.57
C ALA A 220 2.99 -2.93 15.53
N TYR A 221 2.08 -3.46 16.36
CA TYR A 221 2.34 -4.59 17.24
C TYR A 221 2.62 -5.87 16.44
N TYR A 222 1.83 -6.16 15.41
CA TYR A 222 2.04 -7.31 14.53
C TYR A 222 3.45 -7.31 13.94
N LEU A 223 3.91 -6.15 13.47
CA LEU A 223 5.26 -6.00 12.96
C LEU A 223 6.33 -6.26 14.04
N SER A 224 6.08 -5.88 15.30
CA SER A 224 7.02 -6.11 16.40
C SER A 224 7.18 -7.60 16.76
N LEU A 225 6.14 -8.41 16.60
CA LEU A 225 6.17 -9.86 16.87
C LEU A 225 7.04 -10.65 15.88
N ILE A 226 7.31 -10.10 14.72
CA ILE A 226 8.07 -10.78 13.66
C ILE A 226 9.57 -10.63 13.89
N HIS A 227 9.97 -9.69 14.73
CA HIS A 227 11.38 -9.43 15.08
C HIS A 227 11.82 -10.13 16.37
N ILE A 228 10.95 -10.93 16.96
CA ILE A 228 11.26 -11.83 18.08
C ILE A 228 11.41 -13.25 17.53
#